data_f9db4f09d549a0b72ec686ba70ece49f
#
_entry.id   f9db4f09d549a0b72ec686ba70ece49f
#
_cell.length_a   1.000
_cell.length_b   1.000
_cell.length_c   1.000
_cell.angle_alpha   90.00
_cell.angle_beta   90.00
_cell.angle_gamma   90.00
#
_symmetry.space_group_name_H-M   'P 1'
#
loop_
_entity.id
_entity.type
_entity.pdbx_description
1 polymer ?
#
loop_
_entity_poly.entity_id
_entity_poly.type
_entity_poly.pdbx_seq_one_letter_code
_entity_poly.pdbx_strand_id
1 'polypeptide(L)'
;MADPRMASAESSGTPLSPDGTAPEEAVQALQWTWLARIRRPQGRKGEVFANILTDFPEKFAERLQLWLLPEGTPAKAGRAATPRAVELVNHWLHKGGVVLHFSGVGSINDAETLAGLIVAIPQVERAALGEDETYIGDLIGCALVDVAGAEPELVGEIKDVDRTAGPVALLVVRGAGGEILVPFAKSYLRKIDLNAKRVEMELPEGLIDLNSPEKA
;
A
#
# COMPACT_ATOMS: atom_id res chain seq x y z
N MET A 1 32.39 -50.09 1.95
CA MET A 1 32.83 -48.81 1.36
C MET A 1 31.61 -48.16 0.78
N ALA A 2 31.06 -47.20 1.49
CA ALA A 2 29.78 -46.56 1.19
C ALA A 2 30.04 -45.15 0.66
N ASP A 3 29.42 -44.85 -0.45
CA ASP A 3 29.43 -43.57 -1.14
C ASP A 3 28.33 -42.66 -0.56
N PRO A 4 28.60 -41.45 -0.09
CA PRO A 4 27.53 -40.54 0.35
C PRO A 4 27.02 -39.69 -0.82
N ARG A 5 25.80 -39.91 -1.19
CA ARG A 5 25.03 -39.07 -2.17
C ARG A 5 24.84 -37.68 -1.63
N MET A 6 25.35 -36.73 -2.38
CA MET A 6 24.97 -35.31 -2.29
C MET A 6 23.51 -35.11 -2.66
N ALA A 7 22.73 -34.62 -1.73
CA ALA A 7 21.38 -34.12 -2.00
C ALA A 7 21.48 -32.70 -2.57
N SER A 8 21.19 -32.55 -3.86
CA SER A 8 21.00 -31.27 -4.52
C SER A 8 19.67 -30.67 -4.06
N ALA A 9 19.74 -29.49 -3.46
CA ALA A 9 18.56 -28.67 -3.18
C ALA A 9 18.03 -28.12 -4.50
N GLU A 10 16.93 -28.65 -4.98
CA GLU A 10 16.19 -28.11 -6.12
C GLU A 10 15.47 -26.82 -5.66
N SER A 11 15.97 -25.72 -6.19
CA SER A 11 15.29 -24.43 -6.17
C SER A 11 14.03 -24.53 -7.00
N SER A 12 12.87 -24.58 -6.33
CA SER A 12 11.55 -24.56 -7.01
C SER A 12 11.24 -23.14 -7.51
N GLY A 13 11.83 -22.77 -8.63
CA GLY A 13 11.38 -21.63 -9.41
C GLY A 13 10.08 -22.00 -10.11
N THR A 14 8.97 -21.37 -9.78
CA THR A 14 7.70 -21.49 -10.50
C THR A 14 7.91 -21.07 -11.95
N PRO A 15 7.61 -21.91 -12.96
CA PRO A 15 7.81 -21.58 -14.35
C PRO A 15 6.80 -20.49 -14.77
N LEU A 16 7.31 -19.40 -15.34
CA LEU A 16 6.49 -18.39 -16.02
C LEU A 16 5.91 -19.00 -17.30
N SER A 17 4.65 -18.70 -17.61
CA SER A 17 4.05 -19.02 -18.90
C SER A 17 4.78 -18.30 -20.04
N PRO A 18 4.76 -18.82 -21.29
CA PRO A 18 5.51 -18.25 -22.41
C PRO A 18 5.07 -16.83 -22.81
N ASP A 19 3.96 -16.33 -22.30
CA ASP A 19 3.45 -14.97 -22.43
C ASP A 19 3.84 -14.04 -21.25
N GLY A 20 4.66 -14.52 -20.32
CA GLY A 20 5.12 -13.74 -19.16
C GLY A 20 4.08 -13.59 -18.04
N THR A 21 2.93 -14.24 -18.16
CA THR A 21 1.85 -14.19 -17.17
C THR A 21 2.05 -15.31 -16.15
N ALA A 22 2.14 -14.99 -14.87
CA ALA A 22 2.14 -16.00 -13.81
C ALA A 22 0.77 -16.69 -13.74
N PRO A 23 0.70 -17.99 -13.40
CA PRO A 23 -0.56 -18.68 -13.25
C PRO A 23 -1.46 -17.96 -12.22
N GLU A 24 -2.74 -17.84 -12.54
CA GLU A 24 -3.72 -17.05 -11.78
C GLU A 24 -3.78 -17.44 -10.28
N GLU A 25 -3.62 -18.73 -9.98
CA GLU A 25 -3.55 -19.25 -8.62
C GLU A 25 -2.29 -18.80 -7.86
N ALA A 26 -1.14 -18.71 -8.54
CA ALA A 26 0.10 -18.23 -7.95
C ALA A 26 0.04 -16.72 -7.67
N VAL A 27 -0.62 -15.94 -8.52
CA VAL A 27 -0.81 -14.50 -8.35
C VAL A 27 -1.75 -14.19 -7.18
N GLN A 28 -2.75 -15.02 -6.94
CA GLN A 28 -3.68 -14.88 -5.81
C GLN A 28 -3.03 -15.20 -4.45
N ALA A 29 -2.02 -16.05 -4.44
CA ALA A 29 -1.27 -16.41 -3.23
C ALA A 29 -0.20 -15.38 -2.85
N LEU A 30 0.16 -14.45 -3.75
CA LEU A 30 1.17 -13.44 -3.50
C LEU A 30 0.69 -12.41 -2.47
N GLN A 31 1.54 -12.11 -1.50
CA GLN A 31 1.37 -10.92 -0.67
C GLN A 31 1.84 -9.70 -1.47
N TRP A 32 1.13 -8.58 -1.30
CA TRP A 32 1.34 -7.37 -2.09
C TRP A 32 1.88 -6.24 -1.24
N THR A 33 2.85 -5.51 -1.78
CA THR A 33 3.29 -4.23 -1.24
C THR A 33 2.64 -3.12 -2.05
N TRP A 34 1.84 -2.29 -1.38
CA TRP A 34 1.12 -1.18 -1.98
C TRP A 34 2.05 0.01 -2.18
N LEU A 35 2.10 0.53 -3.39
CA LEU A 35 2.97 1.65 -3.75
C LEU A 35 2.21 2.97 -3.90
N ALA A 36 1.02 2.92 -4.48
CA ALA A 36 0.18 4.09 -4.66
C ALA A 36 -1.29 3.70 -4.84
N ARG A 37 -2.20 4.64 -4.55
CA ARG A 37 -3.63 4.52 -4.84
C ARG A 37 -4.03 5.52 -5.92
N ILE A 38 -4.59 5.03 -7.03
CA ILE A 38 -5.06 5.86 -8.13
C ILE A 38 -6.32 6.61 -7.69
N ARG A 39 -6.29 7.93 -7.82
CA ARG A 39 -7.39 8.80 -7.38
C ARG A 39 -8.25 9.28 -8.54
N ARG A 40 -7.64 9.66 -9.65
CA ARG A 40 -8.33 10.27 -10.78
C ARG A 40 -7.44 10.31 -12.03
N PRO A 41 -8.03 10.47 -13.21
CA PRO A 41 -7.28 10.82 -14.41
C PRO A 41 -6.49 12.12 -14.24
N GLN A 42 -5.38 12.21 -14.95
CA GLN A 42 -4.54 13.41 -15.03
C GLN A 42 -4.23 13.72 -16.48
N GLY A 43 -4.71 14.84 -16.98
CA GLY A 43 -4.52 15.20 -18.38
C GLY A 43 -5.44 14.43 -19.34
N ARG A 44 -5.02 14.30 -20.61
CA ARG A 44 -5.85 13.73 -21.68
C ARG A 44 -5.23 12.50 -22.36
N LYS A 45 -4.00 12.14 -21.97
CA LYS A 45 -3.20 11.10 -22.64
C LYS A 45 -3.21 9.77 -21.87
N GLY A 46 -4.13 9.59 -20.93
CA GLY A 46 -4.24 8.35 -20.17
C GLY A 46 -3.44 8.34 -18.86
N GLU A 47 -2.82 9.46 -18.50
CA GLU A 47 -2.13 9.56 -17.22
C GLU A 47 -3.12 9.55 -16.05
N VAL A 48 -2.70 9.03 -14.91
CA VAL A 48 -3.47 9.00 -13.66
C VAL A 48 -2.68 9.66 -12.52
N PHE A 49 -3.38 10.42 -11.68
CA PHE A 49 -2.84 10.90 -10.42
C PHE A 49 -3.10 9.88 -9.31
N ALA A 50 -2.08 9.55 -8.53
CA ALA A 50 -2.15 8.59 -7.45
C ALA A 50 -1.52 9.14 -6.16
N ASN A 51 -2.13 8.81 -5.02
CA ASN A 51 -1.55 9.05 -3.70
C ASN A 51 -0.44 8.01 -3.46
N ILE A 52 0.72 8.47 -3.01
CA ILE A 52 1.88 7.62 -2.71
C ILE A 52 1.63 6.90 -1.38
N LEU A 53 1.82 5.59 -1.35
CA LEU A 53 1.74 4.73 -0.17
C LEU A 53 3.10 4.13 0.21
N THR A 54 4.14 4.33 -0.62
CA THR A 54 5.51 3.89 -0.35
C THR A 54 6.36 5.04 0.20
N ASP A 55 7.34 4.71 1.04
CA ASP A 55 8.35 5.65 1.49
C ASP A 55 9.48 5.88 0.46
N PHE A 56 9.48 5.12 -0.62
CA PHE A 56 10.50 5.13 -1.67
C PHE A 56 9.90 5.46 -3.06
N PRO A 57 9.32 6.68 -3.23
CA PRO A 57 8.69 7.05 -4.50
C PRO A 57 9.69 7.15 -5.66
N GLU A 58 10.98 7.37 -5.39
CA GLU A 58 12.05 7.38 -6.38
C GLU A 58 12.22 6.01 -7.06
N LYS A 59 11.86 4.92 -6.39
CA LYS A 59 11.95 3.56 -6.94
C LYS A 59 10.93 3.26 -8.05
N PHE A 60 9.95 4.15 -8.31
CA PHE A 60 9.14 4.04 -9.52
C PHE A 60 10.00 4.12 -10.79
N ALA A 61 11.14 4.85 -10.76
CA ALA A 61 12.06 4.95 -11.88
C ALA A 61 12.73 3.61 -12.27
N GLU A 62 12.88 2.71 -11.30
CA GLU A 62 13.55 1.42 -11.47
C GLU A 62 12.57 0.30 -11.88
N ARG A 63 11.24 0.59 -11.92
CA ARG A 63 10.20 -0.41 -12.07
C ARG A 63 9.47 -0.23 -13.38
N LEU A 64 9.65 -1.17 -14.28
CA LEU A 64 8.90 -1.21 -15.54
C LEU A 64 7.56 -1.96 -15.39
N GLN A 65 7.50 -2.99 -14.53
CA GLN A 65 6.31 -3.82 -14.34
C GLN A 65 5.69 -3.58 -12.97
N LEU A 66 4.39 -3.31 -12.95
CA LEU A 66 3.58 -3.07 -11.76
C LEU A 66 2.29 -3.88 -11.84
N TRP A 67 1.53 -3.90 -10.77
CA TRP A 67 0.25 -4.59 -10.69
C TRP A 67 -0.84 -3.63 -10.24
N LEU A 68 -2.02 -3.76 -10.82
CA LEU A 68 -3.23 -3.06 -10.41
C LEU A 68 -4.13 -4.02 -9.65
N LEU A 69 -4.46 -3.64 -8.41
CA LEU A 69 -5.33 -4.38 -7.51
C LEU A 69 -6.62 -3.59 -7.28
N PRO A 70 -7.80 -4.24 -7.20
CA PRO A 70 -9.03 -3.58 -6.80
C PRO A 70 -8.95 -3.03 -5.39
N GLU A 71 -9.63 -1.92 -5.13
CA GLU A 71 -9.82 -1.41 -3.77
C GLU A 71 -10.62 -2.42 -2.94
N GLY A 72 -10.14 -2.71 -1.74
CA GLY A 72 -10.78 -3.69 -0.86
C GLY A 72 -10.35 -5.14 -1.08
N THR A 73 -9.26 -5.39 -1.81
CA THR A 73 -8.63 -6.70 -1.80
C THR A 73 -7.85 -6.87 -0.49
N PRO A 74 -8.48 -7.37 0.60
CA PRO A 74 -7.72 -7.89 1.71
C PRO A 74 -7.04 -9.16 1.20
N ALA A 75 -5.89 -9.48 1.74
CA ALA A 75 -5.21 -10.74 1.50
C ALA A 75 -6.06 -12.01 1.82
N LYS A 76 -7.37 -11.87 2.04
CA LYS A 76 -8.31 -12.92 2.50
C LYS A 76 -9.69 -12.92 1.82
N ALA A 77 -9.94 -12.15 0.76
CA ALA A 77 -11.27 -12.13 0.17
C ALA A 77 -11.38 -13.13 -1.00
N GLY A 78 -12.12 -14.18 -0.76
CA GLY A 78 -12.52 -15.18 -1.75
C GLY A 78 -13.55 -14.68 -2.76
N ARG A 79 -13.28 -13.60 -3.46
CA ARG A 79 -13.87 -13.20 -4.77
C ARG A 79 -13.11 -11.98 -5.27
N ALA A 80 -11.85 -12.20 -5.62
CA ALA A 80 -10.96 -11.15 -6.06
C ALA A 80 -11.24 -10.81 -7.53
N ALA A 81 -11.36 -9.53 -7.82
CA ALA A 81 -10.97 -9.09 -9.14
C ALA A 81 -9.48 -9.42 -9.29
N THR A 82 -9.14 -10.11 -10.36
CA THR A 82 -7.79 -10.63 -10.60
C THR A 82 -6.79 -9.50 -10.68
N PRO A 83 -5.65 -9.57 -9.96
CA PRO A 83 -4.55 -8.63 -10.12
C PRO A 83 -4.14 -8.54 -11.59
N ARG A 84 -4.00 -7.32 -12.11
CA ARG A 84 -3.64 -7.10 -13.51
C ARG A 84 -2.23 -6.53 -13.60
N ALA A 85 -1.32 -7.23 -14.29
CA ALA A 85 -0.01 -6.72 -14.62
C ALA A 85 -0.13 -5.53 -15.59
N VAL A 86 0.66 -4.49 -15.37
CA VAL A 86 0.74 -3.29 -16.21
C VAL A 86 2.19 -2.84 -16.34
N GLU A 87 2.54 -2.30 -17.49
CA GLU A 87 3.84 -1.72 -17.74
C GLU A 87 3.79 -0.20 -17.48
N LEU A 88 4.72 0.31 -16.68
CA LEU A 88 4.88 1.73 -16.43
C LEU A 88 5.71 2.36 -17.55
N VAL A 89 5.09 3.23 -18.33
CA VAL A 89 5.72 3.95 -19.44
C VAL A 89 6.41 5.22 -18.95
N ASN A 90 5.77 5.96 -18.04
CA ASN A 90 6.30 7.22 -17.51
C ASN A 90 5.70 7.52 -16.13
N HIS A 91 6.43 8.30 -15.34
CA HIS A 91 5.95 8.78 -14.04
C HIS A 91 6.66 10.09 -13.66
N TRP A 92 6.03 10.89 -12.80
CA TRP A 92 6.64 12.05 -12.14
C TRP A 92 5.90 12.42 -10.87
N LEU A 93 6.62 13.00 -9.92
CA LEU A 93 6.03 13.49 -8.68
C LEU A 93 5.25 14.78 -8.95
N HIS A 94 4.06 14.89 -8.37
CA HIS A 94 3.20 16.05 -8.53
C HIS A 94 2.32 16.28 -7.29
N LYS A 95 2.40 17.46 -6.69
CA LYS A 95 1.56 17.89 -5.55
C LYS A 95 1.44 16.85 -4.42
N GLY A 96 2.57 16.29 -3.99
CA GLY A 96 2.61 15.27 -2.92
C GLY A 96 2.19 13.87 -3.33
N GLY A 97 1.76 13.67 -4.57
CA GLY A 97 1.45 12.37 -5.16
C GLY A 97 2.38 12.05 -6.34
N VAL A 98 2.02 11.04 -7.09
CA VAL A 98 2.70 10.60 -8.30
C VAL A 98 1.71 10.57 -9.47
N VAL A 99 2.16 11.03 -10.64
CA VAL A 99 1.44 10.81 -11.90
C VAL A 99 2.08 9.61 -12.57
N LEU A 100 1.24 8.66 -12.99
CA LEU A 100 1.65 7.42 -13.63
C LEU A 100 1.00 7.32 -15.01
N HIS A 101 1.76 6.82 -15.98
CA HIS A 101 1.27 6.52 -17.32
C HIS A 101 1.59 5.06 -17.64
N PHE A 102 0.56 4.27 -17.90
CA PHE A 102 0.68 2.85 -18.18
C PHE A 102 0.54 2.55 -19.65
N SER A 103 1.24 1.51 -20.12
CA SER A 103 1.10 0.97 -21.48
C SER A 103 -0.34 0.55 -21.73
N GLY A 104 -0.86 0.89 -22.92
CA GLY A 104 -2.24 0.57 -23.31
C GLY A 104 -3.33 1.48 -22.71
N VAL A 105 -2.95 2.53 -21.94
CA VAL A 105 -3.86 3.54 -21.39
C VAL A 105 -3.61 4.85 -22.13
N GLY A 106 -4.38 5.13 -23.17
CA GLY A 106 -4.13 6.25 -24.09
C GLY A 106 -5.13 7.39 -24.05
N SER A 107 -6.19 7.26 -23.25
CA SER A 107 -7.26 8.27 -23.17
C SER A 107 -7.71 8.52 -21.73
N ILE A 108 -8.43 9.63 -21.54
CA ILE A 108 -9.05 9.96 -20.24
C ILE A 108 -10.07 8.89 -19.82
N ASN A 109 -10.82 8.32 -20.77
CA ASN A 109 -11.82 7.29 -20.47
C ASN A 109 -11.14 6.00 -19.99
N ASP A 110 -9.99 5.63 -20.57
CA ASP A 110 -9.22 4.48 -20.10
C ASP A 110 -8.70 4.74 -18.68
N ALA A 111 -8.16 5.94 -18.43
CA ALA A 111 -7.65 6.35 -17.12
C ALA A 111 -8.75 6.39 -16.05
N GLU A 112 -10.00 6.76 -16.40
CA GLU A 112 -11.13 6.75 -15.47
C GLU A 112 -11.42 5.33 -14.95
N THR A 113 -11.24 4.29 -15.77
CA THR A 113 -11.44 2.91 -15.36
C THR A 113 -10.46 2.43 -14.29
N LEU A 114 -9.34 3.15 -14.14
CA LEU A 114 -8.30 2.82 -13.17
C LEU A 114 -8.50 3.53 -11.82
N ALA A 115 -9.44 4.46 -11.71
CA ALA A 115 -9.69 5.18 -10.46
C ALA A 115 -10.09 4.21 -9.33
N GLY A 116 -9.52 4.40 -8.14
CA GLY A 116 -9.70 3.52 -6.98
C GLY A 116 -8.75 2.32 -6.93
N LEU A 117 -8.10 1.94 -8.04
CA LEU A 117 -7.18 0.81 -8.03
C LEU A 117 -5.90 1.13 -7.24
N ILE A 118 -5.31 0.07 -6.66
CA ILE A 118 -4.03 0.11 -5.97
C ILE A 118 -2.92 -0.33 -6.93
N VAL A 119 -1.89 0.48 -7.02
CA VAL A 119 -0.63 0.12 -7.70
C VAL A 119 0.25 -0.62 -6.71
N ALA A 120 0.67 -1.83 -7.05
CA ALA A 120 1.41 -2.71 -6.16
C ALA A 120 2.51 -3.49 -6.86
N ILE A 121 3.36 -4.11 -6.04
CA ILE A 121 4.35 -5.12 -6.44
C ILE A 121 4.18 -6.36 -5.57
N PRO A 122 4.63 -7.55 -6.04
CA PRO A 122 4.78 -8.70 -5.18
C PRO A 122 5.69 -8.37 -3.98
N GLN A 123 5.36 -8.87 -2.81
CA GLN A 123 6.15 -8.59 -1.60
C GLN A 123 7.60 -9.10 -1.72
N VAL A 124 7.82 -10.14 -2.52
CA VAL A 124 9.18 -10.67 -2.80
C VAL A 124 10.07 -9.68 -3.57
N GLU A 125 9.47 -8.72 -4.28
CA GLU A 125 10.16 -7.65 -5.01
C GLU A 125 10.36 -6.39 -4.16
N ARG A 126 9.93 -6.45 -2.91
CA ARG A 126 10.07 -5.35 -1.96
C ARG A 126 11.56 -5.07 -1.72
N ALA A 127 11.96 -3.80 -1.75
CA ALA A 127 13.30 -3.42 -1.33
C ALA A 127 13.50 -3.83 0.13
N ALA A 128 14.70 -4.31 0.47
CA ALA A 128 15.05 -4.55 1.87
C ALA A 128 14.91 -3.25 2.64
N LEU A 129 14.14 -3.29 3.73
CA LEU A 129 13.96 -2.17 4.65
C LEU A 129 15.07 -2.20 5.70
N GLY A 130 15.50 -1.02 6.18
CA GLY A 130 16.21 -0.89 7.43
C GLY A 130 15.34 -1.30 8.63
N GLU A 131 15.97 -1.54 9.78
CA GLU A 131 15.28 -2.03 10.99
C GLU A 131 14.14 -1.10 11.45
N ASP A 132 14.24 0.21 11.15
CA ASP A 132 13.24 1.23 11.53
C ASP A 132 12.33 1.68 10.38
N GLU A 133 12.37 1.02 9.21
CA GLU A 133 11.61 1.41 8.03
C GLU A 133 10.40 0.51 7.86
N THR A 134 9.23 1.12 7.61
CA THR A 134 7.97 0.42 7.32
C THR A 134 7.33 1.03 6.09
N TYR A 135 6.87 0.21 5.16
CA TYR A 135 6.05 0.72 4.08
C TYR A 135 4.72 1.22 4.65
N ILE A 136 4.41 2.48 4.40
CA ILE A 136 3.16 3.10 4.90
C ILE A 136 1.93 2.33 4.45
N GLY A 137 1.97 1.72 3.25
CA GLY A 137 0.90 0.85 2.76
C GLY A 137 0.62 -0.38 3.64
N ASP A 138 1.60 -0.87 4.39
CA ASP A 138 1.43 -2.00 5.29
C ASP A 138 0.61 -1.64 6.55
N LEU A 139 0.51 -0.34 6.86
CA LEU A 139 -0.29 0.15 7.98
C LEU A 139 -1.79 0.10 7.69
N ILE A 140 -2.18 0.07 6.42
CA ILE A 140 -3.60 0.00 6.03
C ILE A 140 -4.18 -1.35 6.45
N GLY A 141 -5.31 -1.29 7.17
CA GLY A 141 -5.95 -2.45 7.80
C GLY A 141 -5.38 -2.82 9.17
N CYS A 142 -4.43 -2.03 9.70
CA CYS A 142 -3.99 -2.15 11.09
C CYS A 142 -4.91 -1.37 12.03
N ALA A 143 -5.04 -1.87 13.25
CA ALA A 143 -5.67 -1.14 14.34
C ALA A 143 -4.72 -0.06 14.86
N LEU A 144 -5.17 1.19 14.93
CA LEU A 144 -4.47 2.26 15.63
C LEU A 144 -4.88 2.27 17.10
N VAL A 145 -3.90 2.25 17.98
CA VAL A 145 -4.10 2.25 19.43
C VAL A 145 -3.35 3.44 20.02
N ASP A 146 -4.06 4.26 20.77
CA ASP A 146 -3.45 5.33 21.59
C ASP A 146 -2.92 4.74 22.90
N VAL A 147 -1.66 5.03 23.20
CA VAL A 147 -0.97 4.59 24.43
C VAL A 147 -0.53 5.78 25.30
N ALA A 148 -1.09 6.97 25.08
CA ALA A 148 -0.82 8.15 25.90
C ALA A 148 -1.40 8.02 27.31
N GLY A 149 -2.51 7.31 27.48
CA GLY A 149 -3.19 7.08 28.75
C GLY A 149 -2.61 5.93 29.57
N ALA A 150 -3.17 5.73 30.77
CA ALA A 150 -2.79 4.61 31.65
C ALA A 150 -3.15 3.23 31.06
N GLU A 151 -4.17 3.16 30.22
CA GLU A 151 -4.57 1.98 29.47
C GLU A 151 -4.59 2.28 27.97
N PRO A 152 -4.16 1.32 27.12
CA PRO A 152 -4.22 1.47 25.67
C PRO A 152 -5.66 1.58 25.18
N GLU A 153 -5.97 2.61 24.38
CA GLU A 153 -7.28 2.86 23.82
C GLU A 153 -7.29 2.61 22.31
N LEU A 154 -8.29 1.86 21.82
CA LEU A 154 -8.49 1.64 20.39
C LEU A 154 -9.10 2.87 19.75
N VAL A 155 -8.36 3.53 18.87
CA VAL A 155 -8.81 4.69 18.07
C VAL A 155 -9.66 4.23 16.87
N GLY A 156 -9.20 3.19 16.15
CA GLY A 156 -9.91 2.66 14.99
C GLY A 156 -9.00 1.89 14.06
N GLU A 157 -9.52 1.62 12.84
CA GLU A 157 -8.78 0.94 11.79
C GLU A 157 -8.24 1.94 10.77
N ILE A 158 -6.96 1.83 10.43
CA ILE A 158 -6.32 2.66 9.39
C ILE A 158 -6.86 2.23 8.02
N LYS A 159 -7.55 3.14 7.33
CA LYS A 159 -8.17 2.87 6.02
C LYS A 159 -7.37 3.43 4.86
N ASP A 160 -6.64 4.51 5.08
CA ASP A 160 -5.82 5.15 4.05
C ASP A 160 -4.70 5.96 4.68
N VAL A 161 -3.77 6.43 3.85
CA VAL A 161 -2.73 7.37 4.23
C VAL A 161 -2.69 8.52 3.24
N ASP A 162 -2.96 9.73 3.72
CA ASP A 162 -2.90 10.94 2.91
C ASP A 162 -1.53 11.64 3.09
N ARG A 163 -0.78 11.73 2.00
CA ARG A 163 0.51 12.46 1.92
C ARG A 163 0.38 13.79 1.17
N THR A 164 -0.82 14.14 0.72
CA THR A 164 -1.03 15.35 -0.08
C THR A 164 -1.32 16.58 0.79
N ALA A 165 -1.69 16.39 2.06
CA ALA A 165 -2.08 17.45 2.98
C ALA A 165 -0.90 18.24 3.56
N GLY A 166 0.35 17.74 3.45
CA GLY A 166 1.52 18.43 3.99
C GLY A 166 2.77 17.55 4.09
N PRO A 167 3.80 18.00 4.80
CA PRO A 167 5.07 17.29 4.93
C PRO A 167 4.96 16.03 5.81
N VAL A 168 3.94 15.95 6.66
CA VAL A 168 3.66 14.77 7.49
C VAL A 168 2.47 14.03 6.92
N ALA A 169 2.61 12.73 6.71
CA ALA A 169 1.52 11.89 6.26
C ALA A 169 0.40 11.84 7.31
N LEU A 170 -0.85 11.82 6.88
CA LEU A 170 -2.02 11.66 7.74
C LEU A 170 -2.58 10.25 7.59
N LEU A 171 -2.70 9.52 8.68
CA LEU A 171 -3.45 8.26 8.73
C LEU A 171 -4.94 8.60 8.71
N VAL A 172 -5.67 8.04 7.77
CA VAL A 172 -7.14 8.10 7.73
C VAL A 172 -7.65 6.92 8.53
N VAL A 173 -8.14 7.17 9.73
CA VAL A 173 -8.55 6.14 10.68
C VAL A 173 -10.07 6.13 10.80
N ARG A 174 -10.69 4.96 10.64
CA ARG A 174 -12.12 4.78 10.89
C ARG A 174 -12.34 4.35 12.33
N GLY A 175 -12.72 5.32 13.16
CA GLY A 175 -13.15 5.11 14.55
C GLY A 175 -14.66 4.93 14.68
N ALA A 176 -15.14 4.81 15.92
CA ALA A 176 -16.58 4.66 16.25
C ALA A 176 -17.42 5.87 15.81
N GLY A 177 -16.86 7.10 15.87
CA GLY A 177 -17.55 8.35 15.52
C GLY A 177 -17.34 8.78 14.05
N GLY A 178 -16.64 8.02 13.22
CA GLY A 178 -16.37 8.37 11.83
C GLY A 178 -14.91 8.34 11.44
N GLU A 179 -14.52 9.09 10.40
CA GLU A 179 -13.13 9.19 9.97
C GLU A 179 -12.37 10.23 10.79
N ILE A 180 -11.20 9.85 11.27
CA ILE A 180 -10.28 10.67 12.08
C ILE A 180 -8.97 10.77 11.31
N LEU A 181 -8.39 11.97 11.21
CA LEU A 181 -7.09 12.21 10.60
C LEU A 181 -6.01 12.29 11.69
N VAL A 182 -5.08 11.35 11.69
CA VAL A 182 -4.00 11.26 12.68
C VAL A 182 -2.65 11.49 12.01
N PRO A 183 -1.85 12.51 12.43
CA PRO A 183 -0.51 12.73 11.89
C PRO A 183 0.41 11.53 12.16
N PHE A 184 0.98 10.94 11.12
CA PHE A 184 1.96 9.86 11.24
C PHE A 184 3.37 10.45 11.47
N ALA A 185 3.60 10.94 12.67
CA ALA A 185 4.88 11.52 13.08
C ALA A 185 5.69 10.53 13.93
N LYS A 186 7.00 10.43 13.67
CA LYS A 186 7.92 9.57 14.46
C LYS A 186 7.88 9.89 15.96
N SER A 187 7.61 11.14 16.34
CA SER A 187 7.49 11.57 17.74
C SER A 187 6.33 10.90 18.48
N TYR A 188 5.26 10.57 17.77
CA TYR A 188 4.07 9.91 18.34
C TYR A 188 4.16 8.40 18.27
N LEU A 189 4.91 7.86 17.30
CA LEU A 189 5.03 6.43 17.07
C LEU A 189 5.77 5.74 18.22
N ARG A 190 5.19 4.67 18.76
CA ARG A 190 5.80 3.84 19.81
C ARG A 190 6.13 2.44 19.28
N LYS A 191 5.18 1.81 18.57
CA LYS A 191 5.38 0.45 18.06
C LYS A 191 4.56 0.21 16.80
N ILE A 192 5.14 -0.53 15.86
CA ILE A 192 4.42 -1.13 14.73
C ILE A 192 4.57 -2.63 14.82
N ASP A 193 3.44 -3.34 14.84
CA ASP A 193 3.37 -4.79 14.81
C ASP A 193 2.49 -5.22 13.63
N LEU A 194 3.10 -5.44 12.48
CA LEU A 194 2.39 -5.81 11.26
C LEU A 194 1.78 -7.21 11.33
N ASN A 195 2.37 -8.12 12.13
CA ASN A 195 1.84 -9.46 12.32
C ASN A 195 0.56 -9.44 13.15
N ALA A 196 0.55 -8.64 14.21
CA ALA A 196 -0.64 -8.40 15.04
C ALA A 196 -1.61 -7.39 14.42
N LYS A 197 -1.24 -6.77 13.28
CA LYS A 197 -1.98 -5.67 12.65
C LYS A 197 -2.30 -4.54 13.62
N ARG A 198 -1.28 -4.08 14.34
CA ARG A 198 -1.41 -3.09 15.40
C ARG A 198 -0.32 -2.02 15.27
N VAL A 199 -0.75 -0.75 15.35
CA VAL A 199 0.10 0.43 15.43
C VAL A 199 -0.19 1.13 16.74
N GLU A 200 0.83 1.35 17.56
CA GLU A 200 0.74 2.04 18.83
C GLU A 200 1.36 3.44 18.71
N MET A 201 0.57 4.45 19.04
CA MET A 201 0.99 5.85 19.02
C MET A 201 0.61 6.53 20.34
N GLU A 202 1.44 7.43 20.79
CA GLU A 202 1.14 8.33 21.92
C GLU A 202 0.59 9.62 21.33
N LEU A 203 -0.73 9.74 21.29
CA LEU A 203 -1.39 10.87 20.64
C LEU A 203 -1.50 12.08 21.59
N PRO A 204 -1.37 13.31 21.08
CA PRO A 204 -1.64 14.49 21.87
C PRO A 204 -3.08 14.50 22.39
N GLU A 205 -3.25 14.98 23.62
CA GLU A 205 -4.57 15.12 24.25
C GLU A 205 -5.52 15.97 23.40
N GLY A 206 -6.73 15.47 23.19
CA GLY A 206 -7.77 16.14 22.40
C GLY A 206 -7.66 15.95 20.88
N LEU A 207 -6.61 15.30 20.36
CA LEU A 207 -6.45 15.09 18.91
C LEU A 207 -7.63 14.29 18.32
N ILE A 208 -8.06 13.24 19.01
CA ILE A 208 -9.16 12.39 18.60
C ILE A 208 -10.49 13.17 18.65
N ASP A 209 -10.73 13.91 19.72
CA ASP A 209 -11.97 14.68 19.94
C ASP A 209 -12.16 15.80 18.91
N LEU A 210 -11.07 16.50 18.57
CA LEU A 210 -11.08 17.60 17.59
C LEU A 210 -11.40 17.12 16.16
N ASN A 211 -11.07 15.89 15.84
CA ASN A 211 -11.25 15.31 14.51
C ASN A 211 -12.46 14.36 14.41
N SER A 212 -13.21 14.17 15.49
CA SER A 212 -14.43 13.37 15.48
C SER A 212 -15.60 14.21 14.94
N PRO A 213 -16.34 13.74 13.92
CA PRO A 213 -17.42 14.51 13.30
C PRO A 213 -18.67 14.67 14.19
N GLU A 214 -18.68 14.13 15.37
CA GLU A 214 -19.85 14.16 16.27
C GLU A 214 -19.65 15.19 17.38
N LYS A 215 -19.97 16.46 17.08
CA LYS A 215 -20.56 17.48 17.98
C LYS A 215 -20.80 18.78 17.20
N ALA A 216 -21.74 18.74 16.29
CA ALA A 216 -22.42 19.95 15.80
C ALA A 216 -23.92 19.83 16.06
#